data_1fbd80fe7034166525edae9d14e047e6
#
_entry.id   1fbd80fe7034166525edae9d14e047e6
#
_cell.length_a   1.000
_cell.length_b   1.000
_cell.length_c   1.000
_cell.angle_alpha   90.00
_cell.angle_beta   90.00
_cell.angle_gamma   90.00
#
_symmetry.space_group_name_H-M   'P 1'
#
loop_
_entity.id
_entity.type
_entity.pdbx_description
1 polymer ?
#
loop_
_entity_poly.entity_id
_entity_poly.type
_entity_poly.pdbx_seq_one_letter_code
_entity_poly.pdbx_strand_id
1 'polypeptide(L)'
;MSKDGPLVVGEDKSFESKAKEFALSTNLIFKGNLEDLERESLKKIEELNKHYYLVIGSKNLYLKLGVTLKNKPIYCDFLGWSEKPMKSNILLAMKGLPKDCSVLDATAGLGQDALYLATLSKEVILLEQIPWLFSLLENGLDKAKRGHK
;
A
#
# COMPACT_ATOMS: atom_id res chain seq x y z
N MET A 1 4.12 -16.80 -11.99
CA MET A 1 3.61 -15.41 -11.88
C MET A 1 2.15 -15.50 -11.48
N SER A 2 1.75 -14.91 -10.37
CA SER A 2 0.35 -14.94 -9.90
C SER A 2 -0.53 -14.18 -10.88
N LYS A 3 -1.61 -14.84 -11.37
CA LYS A 3 -2.60 -14.18 -12.25
C LYS A 3 -3.60 -13.32 -11.47
N ASP A 4 -3.59 -13.40 -10.14
CA ASP A 4 -4.63 -12.85 -9.26
C ASP A 4 -4.19 -11.60 -8.48
N GLY A 5 -3.02 -11.05 -8.77
CA GLY A 5 -2.48 -9.85 -8.14
C GLY A 5 -2.56 -8.61 -9.04
N PRO A 6 -2.24 -7.42 -8.49
CA PRO A 6 -2.14 -6.21 -9.28
C PRO A 6 -1.01 -6.32 -10.32
N LEU A 7 -1.14 -5.59 -11.42
CA LEU A 7 -0.08 -5.43 -12.40
C LEU A 7 0.93 -4.38 -11.90
N VAL A 8 2.21 -4.57 -12.11
CA VAL A 8 3.25 -3.64 -11.67
C VAL A 8 3.69 -2.73 -12.82
N VAL A 9 3.73 -1.43 -12.55
CA VAL A 9 4.16 -0.42 -13.51
C VAL A 9 5.07 0.63 -12.85
N GLY A 10 5.97 1.23 -13.61
CA GLY A 10 6.60 2.49 -13.23
C GLY A 10 5.60 3.65 -13.37
N GLU A 11 5.74 4.70 -12.59
CA GLU A 11 4.96 5.94 -12.75
C GLU A 11 5.22 6.55 -14.13
N ASP A 12 6.48 6.60 -14.50
CA ASP A 12 7.00 6.98 -15.82
C ASP A 12 8.14 6.04 -16.21
N LYS A 13 8.77 6.32 -17.35
CA LYS A 13 9.87 5.53 -17.92
C LYS A 13 11.10 5.43 -17.01
N SER A 14 11.36 6.44 -16.17
CA SER A 14 12.51 6.43 -15.25
C SER A 14 12.38 5.40 -14.13
N PHE A 15 11.14 4.97 -13.81
CA PHE A 15 10.83 3.98 -12.78
C PHE A 15 10.66 2.55 -13.32
N GLU A 16 10.74 2.31 -14.62
CA GLU A 16 10.54 0.98 -15.22
C GLU A 16 11.49 -0.09 -14.65
N SER A 17 12.76 0.26 -14.49
CA SER A 17 13.76 -0.67 -13.98
C SER A 17 13.44 -1.13 -12.56
N LYS A 18 13.07 -0.19 -11.69
CA LYS A 18 12.65 -0.48 -10.30
C LYS A 18 11.35 -1.26 -10.25
N ALA A 19 10.39 -0.91 -11.12
CA ALA A 19 9.12 -1.61 -11.21
C ALA A 19 9.28 -3.06 -11.68
N LYS A 20 10.19 -3.30 -12.62
CA LYS A 20 10.51 -4.65 -13.10
C LYS A 20 11.18 -5.49 -12.00
N GLU A 21 12.13 -4.92 -11.27
CA GLU A 21 12.78 -5.59 -10.13
C GLU A 21 11.77 -5.91 -9.03
N PHE A 22 10.91 -4.96 -8.68
CA PHE A 22 9.83 -5.16 -7.72
C PHE A 22 8.86 -6.26 -8.16
N ALA A 23 8.45 -6.28 -9.43
CA ALA A 23 7.57 -7.32 -9.96
C ALA A 23 8.19 -8.72 -9.85
N LEU A 24 9.49 -8.84 -10.07
CA LEU A 24 10.23 -10.09 -9.90
C LEU A 24 10.26 -10.53 -8.44
N SER A 25 10.57 -9.63 -7.51
CA SER A 25 10.66 -9.94 -6.07
C SER A 25 9.31 -10.34 -5.45
N THR A 26 8.22 -9.80 -5.98
CA THR A 26 6.85 -10.07 -5.51
C THR A 26 6.10 -11.11 -6.33
N ASN A 27 6.73 -11.69 -7.35
CA ASN A 27 6.14 -12.65 -8.29
C ASN A 27 4.89 -12.11 -9.03
N LEU A 28 4.89 -10.79 -9.33
CA LEU A 28 3.83 -10.11 -10.07
C LEU A 28 4.20 -9.88 -11.54
N ILE A 29 3.21 -9.44 -12.33
CA ILE A 29 3.40 -9.17 -13.76
C ILE A 29 3.79 -7.71 -13.96
N PHE A 30 4.97 -7.47 -14.55
CA PHE A 30 5.40 -6.14 -14.99
C PHE A 30 4.75 -5.74 -16.32
N LYS A 31 4.31 -4.49 -16.46
CA LYS A 31 3.57 -3.96 -17.62
C LYS A 31 4.13 -2.64 -18.20
N GLY A 32 5.39 -2.31 -17.92
CA GLY A 32 5.98 -1.07 -18.41
C GLY A 32 5.74 0.12 -17.49
N ASN A 33 5.35 1.26 -18.02
CA ASN A 33 5.06 2.47 -17.26
C ASN A 33 3.63 2.98 -17.51
N LEU A 34 3.14 3.78 -16.57
CA LEU A 34 1.76 4.27 -16.58
C LEU A 34 1.53 5.27 -17.74
N GLU A 35 2.51 6.15 -18.00
CA GLU A 35 2.39 7.15 -19.08
C GLU A 35 2.22 6.52 -20.45
N ASP A 36 2.95 5.45 -20.76
CA ASP A 36 2.82 4.75 -22.04
C ASP A 36 1.49 4.00 -22.14
N LEU A 37 1.03 3.39 -21.03
CA LEU A 37 -0.28 2.73 -21.01
C LEU A 37 -1.44 3.72 -21.19
N GLU A 38 -1.34 4.94 -20.69
CA GLU A 38 -2.34 6.00 -20.86
C GLU A 38 -2.47 6.51 -22.30
N ARG A 39 -1.45 6.30 -23.14
CA ARG A 39 -1.41 6.68 -24.56
C ARG A 39 -1.93 5.61 -25.52
N GLU A 40 -2.38 4.48 -25.00
CA GLU A 40 -2.88 3.37 -25.81
C GLU A 40 -4.21 3.70 -26.50
N SER A 41 -4.64 2.87 -27.44
CA SER A 41 -5.94 3.03 -28.12
C SER A 41 -7.11 2.91 -27.15
N LEU A 42 -8.23 3.59 -27.44
CA LEU A 42 -9.42 3.57 -26.58
C LEU A 42 -9.88 2.16 -26.20
N LYS A 43 -9.91 1.23 -27.17
CA LYS A 43 -10.30 -0.17 -26.93
C LYS A 43 -9.37 -0.86 -25.93
N LYS A 44 -8.06 -0.56 -26.01
CA LYS A 44 -7.07 -1.15 -25.09
C LYS A 44 -7.14 -0.50 -23.71
N ILE A 45 -7.41 0.80 -23.64
CA ILE A 45 -7.64 1.52 -22.37
C ILE A 45 -8.85 0.98 -21.63
N GLU A 46 -9.94 0.65 -22.31
CA GLU A 46 -11.12 0.01 -21.68
C GLU A 46 -10.76 -1.31 -20.98
N GLU A 47 -9.91 -2.12 -21.61
CA GLU A 47 -9.42 -3.38 -21.01
C GLU A 47 -8.46 -3.10 -19.85
N LEU A 48 -7.50 -2.19 -20.02
CA LEU A 48 -6.54 -1.80 -19.00
C LEU A 48 -7.21 -1.22 -17.74
N ASN A 49 -8.33 -0.52 -17.91
CA ASN A 49 -9.10 0.06 -16.80
C ASN A 49 -9.80 -0.97 -15.90
N LYS A 50 -9.85 -2.25 -16.30
CA LYS A 50 -10.40 -3.34 -15.47
C LYS A 50 -9.40 -3.89 -14.44
N HIS A 51 -8.13 -3.49 -14.52
CA HIS A 51 -7.06 -4.02 -13.67
C HIS A 51 -6.65 -3.03 -12.58
N TYR A 52 -6.12 -3.60 -11.49
CA TYR A 52 -5.39 -2.84 -10.48
C TYR A 52 -3.91 -2.77 -10.85
N TYR A 53 -3.31 -1.61 -10.62
CA TYR A 53 -1.90 -1.33 -10.88
C TYR A 53 -1.19 -0.95 -9.60
N LEU A 54 -0.10 -1.63 -9.30
CA LEU A 54 0.85 -1.24 -8.27
C LEU A 54 1.90 -0.35 -8.93
N VAL A 55 1.85 0.93 -8.61
CA VAL A 55 2.66 1.95 -9.27
C VAL A 55 3.88 2.28 -8.42
N ILE A 56 5.06 2.14 -9.02
CA ILE A 56 6.34 2.54 -8.43
C ILE A 56 6.65 3.95 -8.90
N GLY A 57 6.60 4.92 -7.99
CA GLY A 57 6.82 6.32 -8.32
C GLY A 57 7.86 7.00 -7.43
N SER A 58 8.08 8.29 -7.70
CA SER A 58 9.09 9.12 -7.02
C SER A 58 8.83 9.30 -5.53
N LYS A 59 7.58 9.44 -5.16
CA LYS A 59 7.16 9.72 -3.76
C LYS A 59 6.57 8.51 -3.07
N ASN A 60 5.88 7.65 -3.80
CA ASN A 60 5.06 6.59 -3.22
C ASN A 60 5.11 5.30 -4.03
N LEU A 61 4.98 4.19 -3.31
CA LEU A 61 4.39 2.96 -3.80
C LEU A 61 2.88 3.08 -3.55
N TYR A 62 2.04 2.92 -4.57
CA TYR A 62 0.58 3.03 -4.43
C TYR A 62 -0.18 2.10 -5.36
N LEU A 63 -1.41 1.74 -4.96
CA LEU A 63 -2.33 0.96 -5.77
C LEU A 63 -3.32 1.90 -6.46
N LYS A 64 -3.53 1.70 -7.76
CA LYS A 64 -4.47 2.46 -8.61
C LYS A 64 -5.37 1.48 -9.36
N LEU A 65 -6.66 1.77 -9.47
CA LEU A 65 -7.58 1.07 -10.37
C LEU A 65 -7.55 1.75 -11.73
N GLY A 66 -7.30 0.96 -12.78
CA GLY A 66 -7.25 1.45 -14.16
C GLY A 66 -6.09 2.40 -14.43
N VAL A 67 -5.86 2.69 -15.70
CA VAL A 67 -4.79 3.61 -16.13
C VAL A 67 -5.28 5.04 -16.18
N THR A 68 -6.48 5.30 -16.74
CA THR A 68 -7.03 6.65 -16.94
C THR A 68 -8.12 7.03 -15.94
N LEU A 69 -8.56 6.13 -15.07
CA LEU A 69 -9.62 6.39 -14.10
C LEU A 69 -9.17 7.42 -13.04
N LYS A 70 -10.01 8.42 -12.77
CA LYS A 70 -9.75 9.48 -11.78
C LYS A 70 -10.12 9.02 -10.36
N ASN A 71 -9.54 7.92 -9.92
CA ASN A 71 -9.71 7.41 -8.55
C ASN A 71 -8.57 7.89 -7.66
N LYS A 72 -8.85 8.03 -6.38
CA LYS A 72 -7.78 8.28 -5.41
C LYS A 72 -6.88 7.04 -5.31
N PRO A 73 -5.55 7.20 -5.40
CA PRO A 73 -4.64 6.09 -5.18
C PRO A 73 -4.74 5.59 -3.73
N ILE A 74 -4.51 4.30 -3.55
CA ILE A 74 -4.49 3.64 -2.24
C ILE A 74 -3.02 3.45 -1.84
N TYR A 75 -2.63 4.01 -0.70
CA TYR A 75 -1.30 3.88 -0.11
C TYR A 75 -1.39 3.98 1.42
N CYS A 76 -0.36 3.59 2.12
CA CYS A 76 -0.30 3.76 3.57
C CYS A 76 0.08 5.20 3.92
N ASP A 77 -0.82 5.89 4.61
CA ASP A 77 -0.68 7.30 5.00
C ASP A 77 -0.76 7.46 6.53
N PHE A 78 0.23 6.92 7.23
CA PHE A 78 0.26 6.96 8.69
C PHE A 78 0.20 8.38 9.25
N LEU A 79 0.81 9.36 8.56
CA LEU A 79 0.77 10.76 8.99
C LEU A 79 -0.63 11.37 8.84
N GLY A 80 -1.27 11.19 7.68
CA GLY A 80 -2.63 11.69 7.47
C GLY A 80 -3.69 10.93 8.27
N TRP A 81 -3.44 9.67 8.64
CA TRP A 81 -4.36 8.90 9.50
C TRP A 81 -4.24 9.26 10.97
N SER A 82 -3.06 9.70 11.44
CA SER A 82 -2.87 10.12 12.84
C SER A 82 -3.75 11.31 13.24
N GLU A 83 -4.19 12.11 12.27
CA GLU A 83 -5.10 13.23 12.49
C GLU A 83 -6.58 12.83 12.60
N LYS A 84 -6.91 11.56 12.33
CA LYS A 84 -8.30 11.08 12.35
C LYS A 84 -8.68 10.54 13.73
N PRO A 85 -9.97 10.66 14.13
CA PRO A 85 -10.42 10.10 15.38
C PRO A 85 -10.27 8.57 15.38
N MET A 86 -9.88 8.02 16.55
CA MET A 86 -9.72 6.58 16.75
C MET A 86 -11.05 5.85 16.58
N LYS A 87 -11.01 4.67 15.96
CA LYS A 87 -12.18 3.81 15.82
C LYS A 87 -12.61 3.25 17.18
N SER A 88 -13.90 3.36 17.51
CA SER A 88 -14.47 2.90 18.79
C SER A 88 -14.27 1.40 19.03
N ASN A 89 -14.28 0.57 17.98
CA ASN A 89 -14.10 -0.88 18.10
C ASN A 89 -12.71 -1.26 18.62
N ILE A 90 -11.66 -0.53 18.19
CA ILE A 90 -10.30 -0.76 18.71
C ILE A 90 -10.21 -0.38 20.18
N LEU A 91 -10.80 0.75 20.58
CA LEU A 91 -10.88 1.16 21.97
C LEU A 91 -11.58 0.11 22.84
N LEU A 92 -12.67 -0.48 22.32
CA LEU A 92 -13.40 -1.55 23.03
C LEU A 92 -12.55 -2.82 23.15
N ALA A 93 -11.87 -3.23 22.08
CA ALA A 93 -11.01 -4.42 22.06
C ALA A 93 -9.83 -4.29 23.04
N MET A 94 -9.28 -3.07 23.18
CA MET A 94 -8.14 -2.78 24.07
C MET A 94 -8.57 -2.46 25.52
N LYS A 95 -9.87 -2.39 25.80
CA LYS A 95 -10.38 -2.02 27.13
C LYS A 95 -9.93 -3.04 28.19
N GLY A 96 -9.28 -2.54 29.23
CA GLY A 96 -8.82 -3.36 30.36
C GLY A 96 -7.47 -4.04 30.16
N LEU A 97 -6.84 -3.90 28.99
CA LEU A 97 -5.48 -4.36 28.80
C LEU A 97 -4.45 -3.39 29.40
N PRO A 98 -3.32 -3.89 29.93
CA PRO A 98 -2.23 -3.03 30.39
C PRO A 98 -1.66 -2.20 29.23
N LYS A 99 -1.28 -0.95 29.51
CA LYS A 99 -0.65 -0.08 28.48
C LYS A 99 0.75 -0.55 28.04
N ASP A 100 1.39 -1.38 28.81
CA ASP A 100 2.69 -1.99 28.53
C ASP A 100 2.59 -3.33 27.78
N CYS A 101 1.39 -3.74 27.36
CA CYS A 101 1.18 -4.95 26.57
C CYS A 101 1.79 -4.82 25.16
N SER A 102 2.20 -5.94 24.60
CA SER A 102 2.49 -6.08 23.16
C SER A 102 1.25 -6.62 22.45
N VAL A 103 0.97 -6.10 21.27
CA VAL A 103 -0.18 -6.48 20.45
C VAL A 103 0.30 -7.07 19.13
N LEU A 104 -0.28 -8.19 18.71
CA LEU A 104 -0.06 -8.80 17.41
C LEU A 104 -1.27 -8.51 16.51
N ASP A 105 -1.06 -7.76 15.42
CA ASP A 105 -2.00 -7.64 14.33
C ASP A 105 -1.63 -8.66 13.24
N ALA A 106 -2.36 -9.77 13.21
CA ALA A 106 -2.11 -10.88 12.29
C ALA A 106 -2.65 -10.65 10.86
N THR A 107 -3.30 -9.52 10.62
CA THR A 107 -3.92 -9.15 9.34
C THR A 107 -3.70 -7.67 9.04
N ALA A 108 -2.46 -7.24 9.11
CA ALA A 108 -2.07 -5.83 9.15
C ALA A 108 -2.59 -5.00 7.96
N GLY A 109 -2.70 -5.60 6.76
CA GLY A 109 -3.15 -4.90 5.56
C GLY A 109 -2.33 -3.64 5.28
N LEU A 110 -2.99 -2.48 5.27
CA LEU A 110 -2.33 -1.19 5.14
C LEU A 110 -1.87 -0.58 6.48
N GLY A 111 -2.13 -1.23 7.61
CA GLY A 111 -1.69 -0.80 8.93
C GLY A 111 -2.54 0.33 9.57
N GLN A 112 -3.73 0.59 9.06
CA GLN A 112 -4.57 1.68 9.61
C GLN A 112 -4.98 1.41 11.07
N ASP A 113 -5.33 0.19 11.40
CA ASP A 113 -5.71 -0.19 12.76
C ASP A 113 -4.48 -0.27 13.69
N ALA A 114 -3.34 -0.69 13.15
CA ALA A 114 -2.05 -0.73 13.84
C ALA A 114 -1.62 0.65 14.38
N LEU A 115 -1.91 1.72 13.65
CA LEU A 115 -1.64 3.09 14.12
C LEU A 115 -2.37 3.39 15.43
N TYR A 116 -3.64 2.98 15.55
CA TYR A 116 -4.41 3.16 16.76
C TYR A 116 -3.94 2.24 17.89
N LEU A 117 -3.63 0.97 17.58
CA LEU A 117 -3.06 0.02 18.53
C LEU A 117 -1.76 0.54 19.14
N ALA A 118 -0.90 1.16 18.34
CA ALA A 118 0.37 1.74 18.78
C ALA A 118 0.21 2.89 19.78
N THR A 119 -0.95 3.57 19.83
CA THR A 119 -1.23 4.59 20.85
C THR A 119 -1.70 4.00 22.18
N LEU A 120 -2.11 2.74 22.18
CA LEU A 120 -2.73 2.06 23.34
C LEU A 120 -1.85 0.96 23.93
N SER A 121 -0.75 0.60 23.29
CA SER A 121 0.14 -0.48 23.68
C SER A 121 1.60 -0.05 23.63
N LYS A 122 2.48 -0.83 24.23
CA LYS A 122 3.93 -0.62 24.20
C LYS A 122 4.53 -0.94 22.84
N GLU A 123 4.00 -1.96 22.18
CA GLU A 123 4.54 -2.49 20.94
C GLU A 123 3.41 -3.09 20.10
N VAL A 124 3.49 -2.91 18.78
CA VAL A 124 2.59 -3.58 17.82
C VAL A 124 3.45 -4.36 16.83
N ILE A 125 3.21 -5.66 16.74
CA ILE A 125 3.81 -6.55 15.76
C ILE A 125 2.81 -6.74 14.63
N LEU A 126 3.25 -6.48 13.39
CA LEU A 126 2.40 -6.54 12.20
C LEU A 126 2.76 -7.75 11.35
N LEU A 127 1.77 -8.56 10.99
CA LEU A 127 1.91 -9.64 10.03
C LEU A 127 1.04 -9.37 8.82
N GLU A 128 1.63 -9.50 7.63
CA GLU A 128 0.92 -9.42 6.35
C GLU A 128 1.38 -10.56 5.45
N GLN A 129 0.45 -11.39 5.00
CA GLN A 129 0.74 -12.58 4.19
C GLN A 129 0.98 -12.26 2.72
N ILE A 130 0.38 -11.18 2.21
CA ILE A 130 0.43 -10.82 0.80
C ILE A 130 1.67 -9.96 0.54
N PRO A 131 2.69 -10.42 -0.23
CA PRO A 131 3.97 -9.73 -0.36
C PRO A 131 3.86 -8.29 -0.88
N TRP A 132 3.02 -8.05 -1.90
CA TRP A 132 2.86 -6.70 -2.43
C TRP A 132 2.12 -5.76 -1.47
N LEU A 133 1.20 -6.28 -0.66
CA LEU A 133 0.50 -5.50 0.37
C LEU A 133 1.44 -5.18 1.54
N PHE A 134 2.28 -6.15 1.93
CA PHE A 134 3.38 -5.92 2.87
C PHE A 134 4.31 -4.80 2.40
N SER A 135 4.67 -4.77 1.10
CA SER A 135 5.52 -3.70 0.56
C SER A 135 4.85 -2.31 0.61
N LEU A 136 3.52 -2.22 0.45
CA LEU A 136 2.78 -0.96 0.66
C LEU A 136 2.85 -0.52 2.12
N LEU A 137 2.65 -1.46 3.06
CA LEU A 137 2.75 -1.22 4.51
C LEU A 137 4.15 -0.74 4.90
N GLU A 138 5.19 -1.45 4.48
CA GLU A 138 6.60 -1.11 4.74
C GLU A 138 6.95 0.28 4.19
N ASN A 139 6.53 0.59 2.94
CA ASN A 139 6.73 1.91 2.35
C ASN A 139 6.06 3.03 3.17
N GLY A 140 4.87 2.79 3.72
CA GLY A 140 4.19 3.73 4.61
C GLY A 140 4.92 3.94 5.93
N LEU A 141 5.39 2.86 6.56
CA LEU A 141 6.15 2.91 7.82
C LEU A 141 7.48 3.67 7.64
N ASP A 142 8.19 3.43 6.55
CA ASP A 142 9.44 4.13 6.25
C ASP A 142 9.25 5.64 6.06
N LYS A 143 8.11 6.05 5.51
CA LYS A 143 7.76 7.47 5.38
C LYS A 143 7.41 8.10 6.71
N ALA A 144 6.62 7.40 7.53
CA ALA A 144 6.29 7.87 8.87
C ALA A 144 7.55 8.12 9.69
N LYS A 145 8.55 7.21 9.64
CA LYS A 145 9.85 7.38 10.29
C LYS A 145 10.61 8.62 9.83
N ARG A 146 10.54 8.97 8.52
CA ARG A 146 11.24 10.14 7.95
C ARG A 146 10.51 11.45 8.23
N GLY A 147 9.20 11.42 8.35
CA GLY A 147 8.38 12.61 8.61
C GLY A 147 8.41 13.10 10.06
N HIS A 148 8.93 12.27 10.98
CA HIS A 148 9.12 12.63 12.39
C HIS A 148 10.52 13.23 12.71
N LYS A 149 11.30 13.54 11.67
CA LYS A 149 12.57 14.28 11.78
C LYS A 149 12.36 15.73 11.39
#